data_77630cbe7ffb9cd57482c9fa7fb73ced
#
_entry.id   77630cbe7ffb9cd57482c9fa7fb73ced
#
_cell.length_a   1.000
_cell.length_b   1.000
_cell.length_c   1.000
_cell.angle_alpha   90.00
_cell.angle_beta   90.00
_cell.angle_gamma   90.00
#
_symmetry.space_group_name_H-M   'P 1'
#
loop_
_entity.id
_entity.type
_entity.pdbx_description
1 polymer ?
#
loop_
_entity_poly.entity_id
_entity_poly.type
_entity_poly.pdbx_seq_one_letter_code
_entity_poly.pdbx_strand_id
1 'polypeptide(L)'
;ILFGAIGADPRSGKIPSGLIEREMLLKLRFAFDHYINLRPSRLYPGAVSPLANPGNIDFVVVREGTEGPYIGNGGVIRQGTPHEIATEVSLNTAHGVERLVRYAFELASTRRKKVTLVHKTNVLTHAGRLYNRYFTEIAAEFPEVETDYLHIDATTIFMVTDPARFDVIVTDNLFGDIITDLAGAVTGGIGYAASGNINAVGEFPSMFEPVHGSAPDIARQNKANPTAAILAGAMLLRHLGHDAAAARIEDAVEADMRENGATVRGTDQVGADVLARLG
;
A
#
# COMPACT_ATOMS: atom_id res chain seq x y z
N ILE A 1 -3.00 -0.93 -16.15
CA ILE A 1 -4.42 -1.18 -15.82
C ILE A 1 -4.82 -0.23 -14.69
N LEU A 2 -5.96 0.47 -14.83
CA LEU A 2 -6.54 1.27 -13.75
C LEU A 2 -7.83 0.62 -13.27
N PHE A 3 -7.88 0.27 -12.00
CA PHE A 3 -9.07 -0.28 -11.37
C PHE A 3 -9.76 0.74 -10.46
N GLY A 4 -11.09 0.58 -10.33
CA GLY A 4 -11.85 1.19 -9.24
C GLY A 4 -11.81 0.32 -7.97
N ALA A 5 -12.57 0.72 -6.97
CA ALA A 5 -12.72 -0.04 -5.73
C ALA A 5 -13.41 -1.39 -5.97
N ILE A 6 -12.84 -2.46 -5.43
CA ILE A 6 -13.29 -3.84 -5.61
C ILE A 6 -13.87 -4.35 -4.30
N GLY A 7 -14.91 -5.19 -4.38
CA GLY A 7 -15.50 -5.87 -3.24
C GLY A 7 -16.97 -6.21 -3.44
N ALA A 8 -17.43 -7.27 -2.77
CA ALA A 8 -18.83 -7.67 -2.73
C ALA A 8 -19.52 -7.07 -1.51
N ASP A 9 -20.84 -6.85 -1.60
CA ASP A 9 -21.65 -6.55 -0.42
C ASP A 9 -21.90 -7.83 0.40
N PRO A 10 -21.25 -7.98 1.56
CA PRO A 10 -21.38 -9.19 2.36
C PRO A 10 -22.81 -9.40 2.89
N ARG A 11 -23.62 -8.33 2.96
CA ARG A 11 -25.01 -8.39 3.41
C ARG A 11 -25.94 -8.98 2.37
N SER A 12 -25.54 -8.96 1.10
CA SER A 12 -26.38 -9.48 0.02
C SER A 12 -26.49 -11.01 0.03
N GLY A 13 -25.53 -11.71 0.59
CA GLY A 13 -25.44 -13.18 0.58
C GLY A 13 -25.25 -13.80 -0.82
N LYS A 14 -25.20 -12.98 -1.89
CA LYS A 14 -25.09 -13.45 -3.28
C LYS A 14 -23.69 -13.85 -3.67
N ILE A 15 -22.70 -13.18 -3.12
CA ILE A 15 -21.28 -13.41 -3.38
C ILE A 15 -20.58 -13.56 -2.02
N PRO A 16 -19.84 -14.65 -1.79
CA PRO A 16 -19.05 -14.81 -0.57
C PRO A 16 -18.07 -13.67 -0.36
N SER A 17 -17.89 -13.25 0.89
CA SER A 17 -16.91 -12.21 1.25
C SER A 17 -15.49 -12.63 0.81
N GLY A 18 -14.74 -11.71 0.24
CA GLY A 18 -13.38 -11.93 -0.25
C GLY A 18 -13.28 -12.71 -1.57
N LEU A 19 -14.39 -13.15 -2.17
CA LEU A 19 -14.36 -13.92 -3.40
C LEU A 19 -13.85 -13.08 -4.58
N ILE A 20 -14.36 -11.84 -4.73
CA ILE A 20 -13.97 -10.97 -5.84
C ILE A 20 -12.50 -10.55 -5.68
N GLU A 21 -12.08 -10.23 -4.48
CA GLU A 21 -10.70 -9.89 -4.16
C GLU A 21 -9.76 -11.03 -4.53
N ARG A 22 -10.10 -12.26 -4.16
CA ARG A 22 -9.28 -13.45 -4.43
C ARG A 22 -9.29 -13.82 -5.90
N GLU A 23 -10.46 -13.91 -6.54
CA GLU A 23 -10.60 -14.42 -7.90
C GLU A 23 -10.28 -13.39 -8.99
N MET A 24 -10.18 -12.13 -8.65
CA MET A 24 -9.80 -11.07 -9.59
C MET A 24 -8.49 -10.39 -9.19
N LEU A 25 -8.47 -9.72 -8.04
CA LEU A 25 -7.33 -8.89 -7.62
C LEU A 25 -6.07 -9.72 -7.36
N LEU A 26 -6.15 -10.72 -6.47
CA LEU A 26 -5.01 -11.58 -6.16
C LEU A 26 -4.61 -12.43 -7.37
N LYS A 27 -5.59 -12.90 -8.14
CA LYS A 27 -5.32 -13.67 -9.37
C LYS A 27 -4.53 -12.87 -10.39
N LEU A 28 -4.83 -11.57 -10.58
CA LEU A 28 -4.06 -10.68 -11.45
C LEU A 28 -2.66 -10.41 -10.87
N ARG A 29 -2.53 -10.21 -9.55
CA ARG A 29 -1.23 -10.03 -8.90
C ARG A 29 -0.30 -11.19 -9.16
N PHE A 30 -0.78 -12.43 -9.01
CA PHE A 30 0.01 -13.63 -9.25
C PHE A 30 0.27 -13.86 -10.75
N ALA A 31 -0.74 -13.72 -11.61
CA ALA A 31 -0.62 -13.96 -13.04
C ALA A 31 0.32 -12.97 -13.74
N PHE A 32 0.39 -11.74 -13.28
CA PHE A 32 1.23 -10.68 -13.84
C PHE A 32 2.46 -10.37 -12.97
N ASP A 33 2.77 -11.24 -12.04
CA ASP A 33 3.91 -11.11 -11.13
C ASP A 33 4.06 -9.67 -10.58
N HIS A 34 2.99 -9.15 -9.96
CA HIS A 34 2.99 -7.84 -9.33
C HIS A 34 3.71 -7.91 -7.98
N TYR A 35 5.00 -8.16 -8.00
CA TYR A 35 5.79 -8.39 -6.80
C TYR A 35 6.03 -7.13 -5.95
N ILE A 36 5.79 -5.95 -6.50
CA ILE A 36 5.79 -4.69 -5.76
C ILE A 36 4.34 -4.24 -5.56
N ASN A 37 3.91 -4.14 -4.32
CA ASN A 37 2.72 -3.38 -3.97
C ASN A 37 3.16 -2.05 -3.36
N LEU A 38 3.10 -0.98 -4.15
CA LEU A 38 3.56 0.37 -3.82
C LEU A 38 2.42 1.16 -3.19
N ARG A 39 2.61 1.62 -1.95
CA ARG A 39 1.59 2.35 -1.18
C ARG A 39 2.13 3.65 -0.60
N PRO A 40 2.04 4.79 -1.33
CA PRO A 40 2.38 6.10 -0.79
C PRO A 40 1.39 6.51 0.29
N SER A 41 1.91 7.16 1.33
CA SER A 41 1.15 7.66 2.48
C SER A 41 1.58 9.09 2.77
N ARG A 42 0.72 10.03 2.45
CA ARG A 42 0.97 11.47 2.60
C ARG A 42 -0.18 12.15 3.31
N LEU A 43 0.13 12.94 4.33
CA LEU A 43 -0.85 13.85 4.92
C LEU A 43 -0.91 15.12 4.08
N TYR A 44 -1.99 15.27 3.32
CA TYR A 44 -2.20 16.46 2.50
C TYR A 44 -2.55 17.67 3.34
N PRO A 45 -2.16 18.90 2.94
CA PRO A 45 -2.61 20.13 3.59
C PRO A 45 -4.14 20.19 3.63
N GLY A 46 -4.72 20.41 4.80
CA GLY A 46 -6.17 20.45 5.00
C GLY A 46 -6.80 19.09 5.31
N ALA A 47 -6.10 17.96 5.16
CA ALA A 47 -6.58 16.68 5.64
C ALA A 47 -6.58 16.62 7.18
N VAL A 48 -7.56 15.93 7.74
CA VAL A 48 -7.70 15.77 9.19
C VAL A 48 -7.07 14.44 9.61
N SER A 49 -5.92 14.53 10.28
CA SER A 49 -5.29 13.36 10.92
C SER A 49 -5.91 13.11 12.31
N PRO A 50 -6.04 11.84 12.75
CA PRO A 50 -6.41 11.53 14.13
C PRO A 50 -5.29 11.82 15.14
N LEU A 51 -4.06 12.09 14.66
CA LEU A 51 -2.93 12.42 15.52
C LEU A 51 -3.02 13.85 16.00
N ALA A 52 -2.71 14.09 17.29
CA ALA A 52 -2.75 15.43 17.88
C ALA A 52 -1.72 16.39 17.22
N ASN A 53 -0.55 15.87 16.87
CA ASN A 53 0.53 16.64 16.22
C ASN A 53 1.13 15.77 15.09
N PRO A 54 0.47 15.64 13.95
CA PRO A 54 0.89 14.71 12.89
C PRO A 54 2.21 15.10 12.22
N GLY A 55 2.61 16.39 12.27
CA GLY A 55 3.78 16.86 11.54
C GLY A 55 3.65 16.68 10.03
N ASN A 56 4.77 16.57 9.35
CA ASN A 56 4.82 16.28 7.92
C ASN A 56 4.93 14.76 7.71
N ILE A 57 3.82 14.13 7.31
CA ILE A 57 3.79 12.71 6.97
C ILE A 57 3.90 12.57 5.45
N ASP A 58 5.00 11.97 4.98
CA ASP A 58 5.22 11.63 3.58
C ASP A 58 6.20 10.46 3.50
N PHE A 59 5.69 9.25 3.39
CA PHE A 59 6.51 8.04 3.21
C PHE A 59 5.83 7.07 2.23
N VAL A 60 6.57 6.08 1.78
CA VAL A 60 6.07 5.04 0.87
C VAL A 60 6.36 3.67 1.47
N VAL A 61 5.36 2.79 1.45
CA VAL A 61 5.55 1.39 1.78
C VAL A 61 5.70 0.59 0.50
N VAL A 62 6.84 -0.10 0.38
CA VAL A 62 7.14 -1.11 -0.64
C VAL A 62 6.82 -2.46 -0.01
N ARG A 63 5.60 -2.91 -0.21
CA ARG A 63 5.06 -4.18 0.28
C ARG A 63 5.33 -5.28 -0.73
N GLU A 64 5.74 -6.45 -0.29
CA GLU A 64 5.77 -7.65 -1.13
C GLU A 64 4.35 -7.97 -1.63
N GLY A 65 4.20 -8.36 -2.90
CA GLY A 65 2.89 -8.50 -3.54
C GLY A 65 2.45 -9.91 -3.92
N THR A 66 3.38 -10.90 -3.94
CA THR A 66 3.16 -12.22 -4.55
C THR A 66 3.54 -13.41 -3.65
N GLU A 67 4.10 -13.16 -2.48
CA GLU A 67 4.58 -14.18 -1.54
C GLU A 67 3.87 -14.06 -0.17
N GLY A 68 4.47 -14.64 0.85
CA GLY A 68 3.94 -14.64 2.21
C GLY A 68 2.80 -15.64 2.40
N PRO A 69 1.90 -15.41 3.36
CA PRO A 69 0.75 -16.27 3.60
C PRO A 69 -0.35 -16.12 2.54
N TYR A 70 -0.30 -15.08 1.70
CA TYR A 70 -1.30 -14.83 0.64
C TYR A 70 -1.27 -15.85 -0.49
N ILE A 71 -0.23 -16.69 -0.59
CA ILE A 71 -0.18 -17.78 -1.56
C ILE A 71 -1.20 -18.89 -1.27
N GLY A 72 -1.84 -18.87 -0.08
CA GLY A 72 -2.86 -19.83 0.32
C GLY A 72 -2.33 -21.25 0.57
N ASN A 73 -1.05 -21.39 0.92
CA ASN A 73 -0.46 -22.68 1.27
C ASN A 73 -0.70 -23.00 2.74
N GLY A 74 -1.48 -24.04 3.00
CA GLY A 74 -1.87 -24.46 4.33
C GLY A 74 -2.96 -25.53 4.28
N GLY A 75 -3.59 -25.79 5.41
CA GLY A 75 -4.68 -26.74 5.45
C GLY A 75 -5.25 -26.97 6.83
N VAL A 76 -6.35 -27.74 6.85
CA VAL A 76 -7.05 -28.12 8.07
C VAL A 76 -7.17 -29.65 8.12
N ILE A 77 -6.88 -30.22 9.27
CA ILE A 77 -7.13 -31.64 9.56
C ILE A 77 -8.01 -31.80 10.78
N ARG A 78 -8.84 -32.84 10.84
CA ARG A 78 -9.83 -33.11 11.89
C ARG A 78 -10.85 -31.96 12.07
N GLN A 79 -11.25 -31.32 10.96
CA GLN A 79 -12.15 -30.18 10.96
C GLN A 79 -13.45 -30.47 11.75
N GLY A 80 -13.89 -29.50 12.57
CA GLY A 80 -15.09 -29.58 13.37
C GLY A 80 -14.98 -30.48 14.61
N THR A 81 -13.79 -30.92 14.99
CA THR A 81 -13.54 -31.69 16.21
C THR A 81 -12.72 -30.90 17.23
N PRO A 82 -12.72 -31.31 18.54
CA PRO A 82 -11.83 -30.68 19.54
C PRO A 82 -10.32 -30.87 19.24
N HIS A 83 -9.97 -31.68 18.27
CA HIS A 83 -8.59 -31.94 17.84
C HIS A 83 -8.28 -31.38 16.46
N GLU A 84 -9.04 -30.39 16.04
CA GLU A 84 -8.82 -29.68 14.78
C GLU A 84 -7.45 -28.99 14.79
N ILE A 85 -6.72 -29.09 13.66
CA ILE A 85 -5.45 -28.43 13.44
C ILE A 85 -5.56 -27.62 12.16
N ALA A 86 -5.28 -26.33 12.23
CA ALA A 86 -5.17 -25.44 11.07
C ALA A 86 -3.72 -24.95 10.94
N THR A 87 -3.23 -24.91 9.71
CA THR A 87 -1.88 -24.41 9.37
C THR A 87 -1.94 -23.43 8.23
N GLU A 88 -1.14 -22.38 8.34
CA GLU A 88 -0.85 -21.41 7.27
C GLU A 88 0.65 -21.34 7.07
N VAL A 89 1.11 -21.39 5.81
CA VAL A 89 2.53 -21.35 5.47
C VAL A 89 2.85 -20.02 4.81
N SER A 90 3.81 -19.29 5.37
CA SER A 90 4.37 -18.10 4.75
C SER A 90 5.57 -18.49 3.88
N LEU A 91 5.43 -18.40 2.56
CA LEU A 91 6.50 -18.60 1.60
C LEU A 91 7.28 -17.30 1.41
N ASN A 92 8.60 -17.37 1.42
CA ASN A 92 9.48 -16.25 1.12
C ASN A 92 10.67 -16.78 0.33
N THR A 93 10.90 -16.26 -0.89
CA THR A 93 12.01 -16.72 -1.73
C THR A 93 13.14 -15.70 -1.75
N ALA A 94 14.35 -16.18 -2.02
CA ALA A 94 15.50 -15.32 -2.22
C ALA A 94 15.28 -14.34 -3.37
N HIS A 95 14.69 -14.83 -4.47
CA HIS A 95 14.35 -14.01 -5.64
C HIS A 95 13.34 -12.90 -5.32
N GLY A 96 12.24 -13.25 -4.62
CA GLY A 96 11.20 -12.26 -4.26
C GLY A 96 11.72 -11.19 -3.32
N VAL A 97 12.49 -11.59 -2.30
CA VAL A 97 13.07 -10.65 -1.32
C VAL A 97 14.12 -9.73 -1.96
N GLU A 98 15.02 -10.29 -2.79
CA GLU A 98 16.07 -9.50 -3.45
C GLU A 98 15.47 -8.39 -4.32
N ARG A 99 14.57 -8.71 -5.23
CA ARG A 99 13.98 -7.74 -6.16
C ARG A 99 13.12 -6.69 -5.46
N LEU A 100 12.41 -7.08 -4.38
CA LEU A 100 11.63 -6.16 -3.55
C LEU A 100 12.53 -5.15 -2.84
N VAL A 101 13.57 -5.62 -2.18
CA VAL A 101 14.51 -4.78 -1.42
C VAL A 101 15.26 -3.85 -2.37
N ARG A 102 15.72 -4.34 -3.50
CA ARG A 102 16.40 -3.52 -4.53
C ARG A 102 15.51 -2.37 -5.00
N TYR A 103 14.26 -2.66 -5.34
CA TYR A 103 13.29 -1.63 -5.71
C TYR A 103 13.13 -0.55 -4.62
N ALA A 104 13.12 -0.94 -3.35
CA ALA A 104 13.00 0.00 -2.24
C ALA A 104 14.21 0.93 -2.13
N PHE A 105 15.43 0.44 -2.35
CA PHE A 105 16.65 1.26 -2.37
C PHE A 105 16.71 2.19 -3.59
N GLU A 106 16.34 1.70 -4.77
CA GLU A 106 16.22 2.51 -5.99
C GLU A 106 15.21 3.65 -5.79
N LEU A 107 14.04 3.36 -5.22
CA LEU A 107 13.03 4.37 -4.89
C LEU A 107 13.56 5.38 -3.86
N ALA A 108 14.20 4.92 -2.80
CA ALA A 108 14.76 5.80 -1.75
C ALA A 108 15.82 6.75 -2.32
N SER A 109 16.62 6.32 -3.29
CA SER A 109 17.64 7.16 -3.95
C SER A 109 17.03 8.39 -4.62
N THR A 110 15.76 8.32 -5.03
CA THR A 110 15.01 9.43 -5.64
C THR A 110 14.22 10.26 -4.61
N ARG A 111 14.23 9.85 -3.31
CA ARG A 111 13.50 10.49 -2.22
C ARG A 111 14.46 11.06 -1.17
N ARG A 112 14.13 10.92 0.13
CA ARG A 112 14.95 11.45 1.24
C ARG A 112 16.11 10.52 1.64
N LYS A 113 16.36 9.47 0.82
CA LYS A 113 17.50 8.55 0.96
C LYS A 113 17.53 7.79 2.28
N LYS A 114 16.37 7.28 2.71
CA LYS A 114 16.26 6.42 3.88
C LYS A 114 15.36 5.22 3.60
N VAL A 115 15.85 4.01 3.92
CA VAL A 115 15.05 2.77 3.87
C VAL A 115 14.99 2.15 5.25
N THR A 116 13.77 1.85 5.70
CA THR A 116 13.53 1.08 6.92
C THR A 116 13.01 -0.31 6.56
N LEU A 117 13.77 -1.36 6.89
CA LEU A 117 13.26 -2.72 6.83
C LEU A 117 12.32 -2.96 8.02
N VAL A 118 11.09 -3.31 7.75
CA VAL A 118 10.10 -3.69 8.78
C VAL A 118 9.84 -5.18 8.71
N HIS A 119 10.12 -5.89 9.80
CA HIS A 119 9.92 -7.34 9.89
C HIS A 119 9.77 -7.78 11.35
N LYS A 120 9.71 -9.09 11.62
CA LYS A 120 9.70 -9.66 12.97
C LYS A 120 10.76 -10.76 13.09
N THR A 121 12.04 -10.40 12.91
CA THR A 121 13.17 -11.35 12.80
C THR A 121 13.39 -12.20 14.06
N ASN A 122 12.95 -11.73 15.21
CA ASN A 122 13.02 -12.48 16.48
C ASN A 122 11.96 -13.58 16.62
N VAL A 123 10.92 -13.58 15.76
CA VAL A 123 9.85 -14.59 15.71
C VAL A 123 9.88 -15.36 14.40
N LEU A 124 9.86 -14.66 13.27
CA LEU A 124 9.93 -15.23 11.94
C LEU A 124 11.40 -15.41 11.53
N THR A 125 12.12 -16.31 12.24
CA THR A 125 13.60 -16.37 12.18
C THR A 125 14.12 -16.76 10.79
N HIS A 126 13.43 -17.59 10.03
CA HIS A 126 13.89 -17.99 8.70
C HIS A 126 13.63 -16.90 7.65
N ALA A 127 12.40 -16.43 7.52
CA ALA A 127 12.08 -15.32 6.64
C ALA A 127 12.84 -14.04 7.03
N GLY A 128 12.90 -13.74 8.34
CA GLY A 128 13.60 -12.55 8.83
C GLY A 128 15.10 -12.56 8.53
N ARG A 129 15.79 -13.72 8.58
CA ARG A 129 17.19 -13.83 8.15
C ARG A 129 17.34 -13.58 6.65
N LEU A 130 16.40 -14.08 5.84
CA LEU A 130 16.42 -13.88 4.40
C LEU A 130 16.29 -12.40 4.05
N TYR A 131 15.29 -11.70 4.61
CA TYR A 131 15.09 -10.26 4.44
C TYR A 131 16.32 -9.46 4.92
N ASN A 132 16.81 -9.74 6.12
CA ASN A 132 17.94 -8.99 6.68
C ASN A 132 19.24 -9.18 5.87
N ARG A 133 19.47 -10.39 5.35
CA ARG A 133 20.62 -10.66 4.50
C ARG A 133 20.59 -9.81 3.23
N TYR A 134 19.51 -9.89 2.44
CA TYR A 134 19.41 -9.12 1.20
C TYR A 134 19.36 -7.61 1.47
N PHE A 135 18.74 -7.20 2.55
CA PHE A 135 18.76 -5.78 2.95
C PHE A 135 20.18 -5.29 3.20
N THR A 136 21.00 -6.07 3.90
CA THR A 136 22.40 -5.71 4.19
C THR A 136 23.27 -5.77 2.93
N GLU A 137 23.11 -6.81 2.10
CA GLU A 137 23.87 -6.98 0.86
C GLU A 137 23.59 -5.84 -0.13
N ILE A 138 22.31 -5.50 -0.34
CA ILE A 138 21.90 -4.42 -1.25
C ILE A 138 22.27 -3.04 -0.71
N ALA A 139 22.16 -2.81 0.61
CA ALA A 139 22.56 -1.55 1.22
C ALA A 139 24.01 -1.17 0.90
N ALA A 140 24.91 -2.14 0.75
CA ALA A 140 26.29 -1.89 0.38
C ALA A 140 26.45 -1.33 -1.06
N GLU A 141 25.46 -1.53 -1.94
CA GLU A 141 25.42 -0.99 -3.29
C GLU A 141 24.89 0.47 -3.34
N PHE A 142 24.23 0.92 -2.25
CA PHE A 142 23.61 2.25 -2.11
C PHE A 142 24.16 3.00 -0.89
N PRO A 143 25.44 3.34 -0.84
CA PRO A 143 26.10 3.92 0.35
C PRO A 143 25.53 5.29 0.76
N GLU A 144 24.81 5.98 -0.13
CA GLU A 144 24.16 7.25 0.15
C GLU A 144 22.78 7.11 0.82
N VAL A 145 22.24 5.88 0.94
CA VAL A 145 20.93 5.60 1.53
C VAL A 145 21.11 5.18 2.99
N GLU A 146 20.51 5.94 3.91
CA GLU A 146 20.43 5.59 5.32
C GLU A 146 19.57 4.34 5.50
N THR A 147 20.02 3.39 6.31
CA THR A 147 19.31 2.17 6.62
C THR A 147 18.86 2.10 8.07
N ASP A 148 17.65 1.61 8.30
CA ASP A 148 17.10 1.36 9.62
C ASP A 148 16.37 0.01 9.63
N TYR A 149 16.23 -0.59 10.81
CA TYR A 149 15.45 -1.81 11.02
C TYR A 149 14.51 -1.64 12.19
N LEU A 150 13.25 -1.96 11.99
CA LEU A 150 12.25 -1.98 13.06
C LEU A 150 11.46 -3.29 13.09
N HIS A 151 11.15 -3.77 14.29
CA HIS A 151 10.10 -4.76 14.44
C HIS A 151 8.73 -4.15 14.10
N ILE A 152 7.85 -4.95 13.53
CA ILE A 152 6.50 -4.52 13.11
C ILE A 152 5.71 -3.84 14.25
N ASP A 153 5.76 -4.37 15.45
CA ASP A 153 5.12 -3.80 16.64
C ASP A 153 5.70 -2.41 17.01
N ALA A 154 7.01 -2.25 16.97
CA ALA A 154 7.65 -0.94 17.17
C ALA A 154 7.27 0.04 16.05
N THR A 155 7.17 -0.45 14.80
CA THR A 155 6.75 0.37 13.65
C THR A 155 5.35 0.94 13.86
N THR A 156 4.40 0.16 14.39
CA THR A 156 3.05 0.66 14.67
C THR A 156 3.04 1.77 15.71
N ILE A 157 3.92 1.68 16.72
CA ILE A 157 4.10 2.75 17.71
C ILE A 157 4.61 4.02 17.03
N PHE A 158 5.68 3.92 16.23
CA PHE A 158 6.26 5.08 15.55
C PHE A 158 5.35 5.68 14.49
N MET A 159 4.51 4.90 13.83
CA MET A 159 3.49 5.45 12.92
C MET A 159 2.50 6.39 13.61
N VAL A 160 2.28 6.21 14.92
CA VAL A 160 1.42 7.08 15.72
C VAL A 160 2.19 8.21 16.40
N THR A 161 3.40 7.95 16.88
CA THR A 161 4.17 8.89 17.71
C THR A 161 5.16 9.75 16.93
N ASP A 162 5.72 9.23 15.83
CA ASP A 162 6.74 9.90 15.01
C ASP A 162 6.69 9.40 13.54
N PRO A 163 5.58 9.57 12.82
CA PRO A 163 5.45 9.08 11.44
C PRO A 163 6.40 9.77 10.45
N ALA A 164 6.87 10.98 10.76
CA ALA A 164 7.78 11.75 9.91
C ALA A 164 9.18 11.11 9.76
N ARG A 165 9.53 10.16 10.66
CA ARG A 165 10.81 9.45 10.61
C ARG A 165 10.97 8.52 9.40
N PHE A 166 9.85 8.09 8.79
CA PHE A 166 9.84 7.17 7.66
C PHE A 166 9.96 7.90 6.32
N ASP A 167 10.74 7.33 5.39
CA ASP A 167 10.80 7.73 3.99
C ASP A 167 10.36 6.59 3.09
N VAL A 168 11.12 5.50 3.01
CA VAL A 168 10.73 4.26 2.35
C VAL A 168 10.74 3.14 3.38
N ILE A 169 9.63 2.42 3.48
CA ILE A 169 9.52 1.19 4.26
C ILE A 169 9.49 0.03 3.29
N VAL A 170 10.33 -1.00 3.52
CA VAL A 170 10.25 -2.27 2.81
C VAL A 170 9.84 -3.36 3.79
N THR A 171 8.89 -4.23 3.39
CA THR A 171 8.35 -5.25 4.28
C THR A 171 7.69 -6.41 3.51
N ASP A 172 7.43 -7.51 4.22
CA ASP A 172 6.70 -8.65 3.67
C ASP A 172 5.22 -8.30 3.34
N ASN A 173 4.54 -9.26 2.74
CA ASN A 173 3.18 -9.07 2.28
C ASN A 173 2.19 -8.84 3.44
N LEU A 174 2.28 -9.61 4.52
CA LEU A 174 1.33 -9.50 5.63
C LEU A 174 1.51 -8.24 6.46
N PHE A 175 2.75 -7.95 6.86
CA PHE A 175 3.02 -6.74 7.63
C PHE A 175 2.77 -5.48 6.81
N GLY A 176 3.07 -5.52 5.50
CA GLY A 176 2.77 -4.44 4.57
C GLY A 176 1.28 -4.14 4.49
N ASP A 177 0.42 -5.15 4.50
CA ASP A 177 -1.03 -4.95 4.53
C ASP A 177 -1.48 -4.20 5.80
N ILE A 178 -1.03 -4.71 6.95
CA ILE A 178 -1.43 -4.16 8.26
C ILE A 178 -0.96 -2.71 8.43
N ILE A 179 0.32 -2.43 8.15
CA ILE A 179 0.87 -1.09 8.39
C ILE A 179 0.37 -0.05 7.39
N THR A 180 -0.03 -0.44 6.18
CA THR A 180 -0.56 0.52 5.20
C THR A 180 -1.97 0.97 5.52
N ASP A 181 -2.77 0.14 6.19
CA ASP A 181 -4.07 0.56 6.71
C ASP A 181 -3.92 1.56 7.86
N LEU A 182 -2.97 1.32 8.77
CA LEU A 182 -2.61 2.29 9.80
C LEU A 182 -2.08 3.59 9.19
N ALA A 183 -1.21 3.50 8.18
CA ALA A 183 -0.70 4.65 7.45
C ALA A 183 -1.83 5.48 6.82
N GLY A 184 -2.80 4.82 6.18
CA GLY A 184 -4.01 5.46 5.66
C GLY A 184 -4.80 6.17 6.75
N ALA A 185 -4.98 5.55 7.91
CA ALA A 185 -5.70 6.13 9.04
C ALA A 185 -5.01 7.41 9.55
N VAL A 186 -3.70 7.38 9.78
CA VAL A 186 -2.96 8.55 10.31
C VAL A 186 -2.78 9.68 9.30
N THR A 187 -2.94 9.42 8.01
CA THR A 187 -2.88 10.42 6.93
C THR A 187 -4.24 11.01 6.54
N GLY A 188 -5.29 10.75 7.31
CA GLY A 188 -6.61 11.35 7.10
C GLY A 188 -7.67 10.42 6.54
N GLY A 189 -7.34 9.15 6.34
CA GLY A 189 -8.28 8.10 5.94
C GLY A 189 -7.95 7.43 4.61
N ILE A 190 -8.48 6.22 4.43
CA ILE A 190 -8.23 5.38 3.26
C ILE A 190 -8.74 5.97 1.94
N GLY A 191 -9.60 6.99 1.98
CA GLY A 191 -10.06 7.73 0.81
C GLY A 191 -8.97 8.53 0.08
N TYR A 192 -7.78 8.67 0.69
CA TYR A 192 -6.59 9.30 0.09
C TYR A 192 -5.51 8.29 -0.30
N ALA A 193 -5.70 7.02 0.03
CA ALA A 193 -4.71 5.97 -0.16
C ALA A 193 -4.83 5.33 -1.55
N ALA A 194 -3.90 5.69 -2.45
CA ALA A 194 -3.71 5.03 -3.73
C ALA A 194 -2.69 3.90 -3.62
N SER A 195 -2.72 2.95 -4.54
CA SER A 195 -1.74 1.88 -4.62
C SER A 195 -1.39 1.51 -6.07
N GLY A 196 -0.16 1.02 -6.25
CA GLY A 196 0.29 0.39 -7.48
C GLY A 196 0.70 -1.06 -7.21
N ASN A 197 0.20 -1.99 -8.02
CA ASN A 197 0.65 -3.37 -8.08
C ASN A 197 1.54 -3.49 -9.32
N ILE A 198 2.85 -3.58 -9.11
CA ILE A 198 3.84 -3.30 -10.14
C ILE A 198 4.66 -4.55 -10.48
N ASN A 199 4.74 -4.86 -11.78
CA ASN A 199 5.80 -5.65 -12.35
C ASN A 199 6.89 -4.70 -12.82
N ALA A 200 7.94 -4.50 -12.00
CA ALA A 200 8.95 -3.48 -12.27
C ALA A 200 9.89 -3.82 -13.43
N VAL A 201 9.99 -5.10 -13.81
CA VAL A 201 10.74 -5.53 -15.02
C VAL A 201 9.98 -5.21 -16.32
N GLY A 202 8.67 -4.93 -16.25
CA GLY A 202 7.87 -4.54 -17.40
C GLY A 202 7.46 -5.70 -18.33
N GLU A 203 7.60 -6.95 -17.90
CA GLU A 203 7.16 -8.12 -18.67
C GLU A 203 5.63 -8.24 -18.73
N PHE A 204 4.95 -7.75 -17.71
CA PHE A 204 3.50 -7.75 -17.59
C PHE A 204 2.96 -6.36 -17.26
N PRO A 205 1.70 -6.06 -17.63
CA PRO A 205 1.08 -4.78 -17.31
C PRO A 205 0.89 -4.63 -15.80
N SER A 206 1.34 -3.50 -15.24
CA SER A 206 1.09 -3.12 -13.85
C SER A 206 -0.34 -2.64 -13.65
N MET A 207 -0.83 -2.64 -12.39
CA MET A 207 -2.20 -2.31 -12.04
C MET A 207 -2.24 -1.27 -10.92
N PHE A 208 -3.10 -0.26 -11.06
CA PHE A 208 -3.25 0.84 -10.12
C PHE A 208 -4.69 0.93 -9.64
N GLU A 209 -4.87 1.16 -8.34
CA GLU A 209 -6.19 1.13 -7.71
C GLU A 209 -6.20 1.92 -6.39
N PRO A 210 -7.36 2.38 -5.90
CA PRO A 210 -7.49 2.81 -4.51
C PRO A 210 -7.31 1.61 -3.57
N VAL A 211 -6.74 1.86 -2.38
CA VAL A 211 -6.54 0.81 -1.36
C VAL A 211 -7.87 0.32 -0.79
N HIS A 212 -8.85 1.22 -0.64
CA HIS A 212 -10.15 0.90 -0.06
C HIS A 212 -11.00 -0.01 -0.96
N GLY A 213 -11.86 -0.83 -0.34
CA GLY A 213 -12.85 -1.66 -1.02
C GLY A 213 -14.08 -0.87 -1.51
N SER A 214 -15.09 -1.61 -2.00
CA SER A 214 -16.30 -1.05 -2.62
C SER A 214 -17.24 -0.28 -1.68
N ALA A 215 -17.05 -0.36 -0.35
CA ALA A 215 -17.87 0.32 0.66
C ALA A 215 -19.39 0.24 0.39
N PRO A 216 -19.97 -0.96 0.35
CA PRO A 216 -21.35 -1.17 -0.10
C PRO A 216 -22.41 -0.50 0.79
N ASP A 217 -22.05 -0.18 2.02
CA ASP A 217 -22.89 0.55 2.99
C ASP A 217 -23.15 2.01 2.60
N ILE A 218 -22.26 2.63 1.84
CA ILE A 218 -22.42 3.99 1.32
C ILE A 218 -22.63 4.05 -0.21
N ALA A 219 -22.79 2.89 -0.84
CA ALA A 219 -23.01 2.82 -2.29
C ALA A 219 -24.21 3.67 -2.73
N ARG A 220 -24.06 4.43 -3.81
CA ARG A 220 -25.07 5.35 -4.39
C ARG A 220 -25.47 6.52 -3.47
N GLN A 221 -24.75 6.78 -2.39
CA GLN A 221 -25.04 7.90 -1.49
C GLN A 221 -24.22 9.15 -1.78
N ASN A 222 -23.37 9.12 -2.81
CA ASN A 222 -22.47 10.23 -3.17
C ASN A 222 -21.57 10.68 -2.01
N LYS A 223 -21.03 9.71 -1.21
CA LYS A 223 -20.24 9.97 0.00
C LYS A 223 -18.79 9.53 -0.08
N ALA A 224 -18.47 8.57 -0.97
CA ALA A 224 -17.12 8.06 -1.08
C ALA A 224 -16.16 9.17 -1.56
N ASN A 225 -15.00 9.28 -0.91
CA ASN A 225 -13.96 10.21 -1.37
C ASN A 225 -13.25 9.63 -2.61
N PRO A 226 -13.25 10.29 -3.79
CA PRO A 226 -12.67 9.77 -5.00
C PRO A 226 -11.16 10.02 -5.11
N THR A 227 -10.56 10.72 -4.17
CA THR A 227 -9.15 11.18 -4.24
C THR A 227 -8.18 10.02 -4.40
N ALA A 228 -8.39 8.90 -3.70
CA ALA A 228 -7.54 7.71 -3.87
C ALA A 228 -7.54 7.18 -5.30
N ALA A 229 -8.70 7.15 -5.96
CA ALA A 229 -8.82 6.71 -7.35
C ALA A 229 -8.15 7.71 -8.32
N ILE A 230 -8.28 9.01 -8.07
CA ILE A 230 -7.63 10.07 -8.84
C ILE A 230 -6.10 9.96 -8.71
N LEU A 231 -5.59 9.76 -7.49
CA LEU A 231 -4.16 9.57 -7.23
C LEU A 231 -3.64 8.25 -7.82
N ALA A 232 -4.44 7.18 -7.85
CA ALA A 232 -4.09 5.95 -8.56
C ALA A 232 -3.90 6.19 -10.06
N GLY A 233 -4.71 7.07 -10.66
CA GLY A 233 -4.54 7.55 -12.03
C GLY A 233 -3.23 8.33 -12.22
N ALA A 234 -2.85 9.19 -11.27
CA ALA A 234 -1.56 9.89 -11.30
C ALA A 234 -0.38 8.89 -11.21
N MET A 235 -0.46 7.90 -10.31
CA MET A 235 0.55 6.84 -10.21
C MET A 235 0.70 6.05 -11.51
N LEU A 236 -0.41 5.71 -12.19
CA LEU A 236 -0.40 5.07 -13.50
C LEU A 236 0.36 5.92 -14.54
N LEU A 237 0.05 7.21 -14.62
CA LEU A 237 0.71 8.13 -15.55
C LEU A 237 2.21 8.23 -15.29
N ARG A 238 2.61 8.34 -14.03
CA ARG A 238 4.02 8.35 -13.64
C ARG A 238 4.73 7.05 -14.03
N HIS A 239 4.10 5.92 -13.80
CA HIS A 239 4.63 4.61 -14.21
C HIS A 239 4.84 4.49 -15.73
N LEU A 240 4.01 5.18 -16.52
CA LEU A 240 4.14 5.22 -17.98
C LEU A 240 5.09 6.33 -18.50
N GLY A 241 5.79 7.04 -17.60
CA GLY A 241 6.74 8.10 -17.95
C GLY A 241 6.07 9.46 -18.27
N HIS A 242 4.78 9.62 -17.93
CA HIS A 242 4.06 10.88 -18.10
C HIS A 242 4.11 11.73 -16.83
N ASP A 243 5.33 12.00 -16.33
CA ASP A 243 5.58 12.66 -15.04
C ASP A 243 4.89 14.04 -14.93
N ALA A 244 4.93 14.84 -15.97
CA ALA A 244 4.29 16.16 -15.98
C ALA A 244 2.77 16.08 -15.83
N ALA A 245 2.13 15.08 -16.44
CA ALA A 245 0.68 14.88 -16.31
C ALA A 245 0.33 14.35 -14.91
N ALA A 246 1.14 13.44 -14.37
CA ALA A 246 0.98 12.94 -13.01
C ALA A 246 1.11 14.07 -11.98
N ALA A 247 2.14 14.89 -12.08
CA ALA A 247 2.37 16.04 -11.21
C ALA A 247 1.19 17.02 -11.24
N ARG A 248 0.65 17.36 -12.42
CA ARG A 248 -0.54 18.23 -12.52
C ARG A 248 -1.74 17.68 -11.75
N ILE A 249 -1.97 16.37 -11.78
CA ILE A 249 -3.07 15.76 -11.02
C ILE A 249 -2.78 15.86 -9.51
N GLU A 250 -1.56 15.53 -9.09
CA GLU A 250 -1.15 15.61 -7.68
C GLU A 250 -1.26 17.06 -7.15
N ASP A 251 -0.81 18.05 -7.92
CA ASP A 251 -0.93 19.47 -7.59
C ASP A 251 -2.38 19.94 -7.48
N ALA A 252 -3.25 19.48 -8.40
CA ALA A 252 -4.68 19.78 -8.37
C ALA A 252 -5.36 19.18 -7.13
N VAL A 253 -5.00 17.94 -6.76
CA VAL A 253 -5.47 17.30 -5.52
C VAL A 253 -4.96 18.07 -4.30
N GLU A 254 -3.69 18.43 -4.26
CA GLU A 254 -3.13 19.18 -3.12
C GLU A 254 -3.79 20.55 -2.97
N ALA A 255 -4.02 21.28 -4.06
CA ALA A 255 -4.71 22.56 -4.05
C ALA A 255 -6.15 22.42 -3.55
N ASP A 256 -6.88 21.40 -4.03
CA ASP A 256 -8.23 21.12 -3.55
C ASP A 256 -8.25 20.80 -2.05
N MET A 257 -7.34 19.95 -1.61
CA MET A 257 -7.23 19.56 -0.20
C MET A 257 -6.89 20.74 0.70
N ARG A 258 -6.02 21.64 0.25
CA ARG A 258 -5.64 22.86 0.99
C ARG A 258 -6.83 23.78 1.24
N GLU A 259 -7.72 23.90 0.26
CA GLU A 259 -8.89 24.78 0.34
C GLU A 259 -10.08 24.11 1.03
N ASN A 260 -10.28 22.82 0.79
CA ASN A 260 -11.53 22.12 1.08
C ASN A 260 -11.35 20.83 1.91
N GLY A 261 -10.14 20.47 2.30
CA GLY A 261 -9.84 19.14 2.86
C GLY A 261 -10.63 18.74 4.09
N ALA A 262 -10.99 19.71 4.95
CA ALA A 262 -11.82 19.48 6.13
C ALA A 262 -13.34 19.50 5.84
N THR A 263 -13.75 19.83 4.60
CA THR A 263 -15.16 20.00 4.23
C THR A 263 -15.75 18.67 3.74
N VAL A 264 -16.88 18.29 4.30
CA VAL A 264 -17.63 17.12 3.80
C VAL A 264 -18.34 17.49 2.50
N ARG A 265 -17.94 16.82 1.40
CA ARG A 265 -18.48 17.03 0.05
C ARG A 265 -18.92 15.70 -0.57
N GLY A 266 -19.80 15.78 -1.57
CA GLY A 266 -20.17 14.62 -2.38
C GLY A 266 -19.01 14.12 -3.25
N THR A 267 -19.04 12.85 -3.63
CA THR A 267 -18.05 12.23 -4.53
C THR A 267 -17.90 12.99 -5.84
N ASP A 268 -19.03 13.36 -6.46
CA ASP A 268 -19.09 14.14 -7.70
C ASP A 268 -18.51 15.55 -7.53
N GLN A 269 -18.79 16.20 -6.41
CA GLN A 269 -18.27 17.54 -6.11
C GLN A 269 -16.73 17.53 -5.96
N VAL A 270 -16.17 16.57 -5.22
CA VAL A 270 -14.70 16.45 -5.09
C VAL A 270 -14.06 16.21 -6.46
N GLY A 271 -14.65 15.31 -7.26
CA GLY A 271 -14.14 15.06 -8.62
C GLY A 271 -14.18 16.29 -9.52
N ALA A 272 -15.29 17.06 -9.49
CA ALA A 272 -15.45 18.29 -10.25
C ALA A 272 -14.47 19.39 -9.79
N ASP A 273 -14.27 19.56 -8.48
CA ASP A 273 -13.37 20.54 -7.91
C ASP A 273 -11.90 20.27 -8.26
N VAL A 274 -11.47 18.99 -8.24
CA VAL A 274 -10.12 18.60 -8.70
C VAL A 274 -9.98 18.83 -10.21
N LEU A 275 -10.99 18.43 -11.00
CA LEU A 275 -10.97 18.62 -12.46
C LEU A 275 -10.85 20.10 -12.85
N ALA A 276 -11.56 20.99 -12.16
CA ALA A 276 -11.50 22.44 -12.41
C ALA A 276 -10.10 23.03 -12.17
N ARG A 277 -9.26 22.38 -11.35
CA ARG A 277 -7.87 22.80 -11.06
C ARG A 277 -6.84 22.24 -12.04
N LEU A 278 -7.24 21.30 -12.90
CA LEU A 278 -6.34 20.79 -13.92
C LEU A 278 -6.19 21.75 -15.12
N GLY A 279 -7.06 22.72 -15.26
CA GLY A 279 -7.04 23.72 -16.34
C GLY A 279 -7.78 23.23 -17.58
#